data_3351bb550ae4810018ad6e305884b04a
#
_entry.id   3351bb550ae4810018ad6e305884b04a
#
_cell.length_a   1.000
_cell.length_b   1.000
_cell.length_c   1.000
_cell.angle_alpha   90.00
_cell.angle_beta   90.00
_cell.angle_gamma   90.00
#
_symmetry.space_group_name_H-M   'P 1'
#
loop_
_entity.id
_entity.type
_entity.pdbx_description
1 polymer ?
#
loop_
_entity_poly.entity_id
_entity_poly.type
_entity_poly.pdbx_seq_one_letter_code
_entity_poly.pdbx_strand_id
1 'polypeptide(L)'
;MGRQAGFEVPAALGLEAGRYFLYVSRMEPENRALEVRQAFETVDTPLKLALVGDAPYAHEYIRCVRDTRDPRIVIPGAIYGAGYRELGSHCFAYIHATEVGGTHPALIEAMGRGALVLYRNTPENAEVAAGAGIPFEPGELAAKIRLVLEMSEEARARLRASAMARARERYSWDVVTDAYEALLSGMAKR
;
A
#
# COMPACT_ATOMS: atom_id res chain seq x y z
N MET A 1 19.79 -11.80 -6.77
CA MET A 1 18.62 -12.24 -7.55
C MET A 1 17.52 -12.60 -6.57
N GLY A 2 16.52 -11.73 -6.39
CA GLY A 2 15.38 -12.01 -5.52
C GLY A 2 14.53 -13.12 -6.12
N ARG A 3 14.18 -14.13 -5.31
CA ARG A 3 13.20 -15.15 -5.71
C ARG A 3 11.93 -14.43 -6.14
N GLN A 4 11.42 -14.74 -7.32
CA GLN A 4 10.11 -14.26 -7.77
C GLN A 4 9.07 -14.70 -6.73
N ALA A 5 8.25 -13.75 -6.25
CA ALA A 5 7.20 -14.06 -5.27
C ALA A 5 6.22 -15.08 -5.88
N GLY A 6 5.77 -16.05 -5.09
CA GLY A 6 4.70 -16.96 -5.48
C GLY A 6 3.40 -16.22 -5.78
N PHE A 7 2.37 -16.92 -6.21
CA PHE A 7 1.04 -16.37 -6.49
C PHE A 7 -0.09 -17.25 -5.92
N GLU A 8 0.24 -18.06 -4.91
CA GLU A 8 -0.71 -19.02 -4.33
C GLU A 8 -1.83 -18.34 -3.55
N VAL A 9 -1.46 -17.38 -2.69
CA VAL A 9 -2.44 -16.67 -1.84
C VAL A 9 -3.35 -15.76 -2.66
N PRO A 10 -2.86 -14.91 -3.58
CA PRO A 10 -3.76 -14.15 -4.45
C PRO A 10 -4.72 -15.04 -5.25
N ALA A 11 -4.23 -16.15 -5.84
CA ALA A 11 -5.06 -17.09 -6.59
C ALA A 11 -6.16 -17.71 -5.72
N ALA A 12 -5.84 -18.13 -4.48
CA ALA A 12 -6.81 -18.67 -3.54
C ALA A 12 -7.91 -17.67 -3.15
N LEU A 13 -7.61 -16.37 -3.24
CA LEU A 13 -8.56 -15.27 -3.03
C LEU A 13 -9.31 -14.87 -4.32
N GLY A 14 -9.10 -15.58 -5.42
CA GLY A 14 -9.68 -15.27 -6.72
C GLY A 14 -9.17 -13.97 -7.33
N LEU A 15 -7.95 -13.55 -6.97
CA LEU A 15 -7.27 -12.39 -7.53
C LEU A 15 -6.39 -12.82 -8.71
N GLU A 16 -6.23 -11.93 -9.69
CA GLU A 16 -5.37 -12.11 -10.85
C GLU A 16 -4.20 -11.12 -10.79
N ALA A 17 -3.01 -11.53 -11.21
CA ALA A 17 -1.83 -10.68 -11.21
C ALA A 17 -2.05 -9.41 -12.07
N GLY A 18 -1.73 -8.26 -11.51
CA GLY A 18 -1.92 -6.96 -12.15
C GLY A 18 -3.39 -6.52 -12.28
N ARG A 19 -4.34 -7.24 -11.67
CA ARG A 19 -5.77 -6.97 -11.82
C ARG A 19 -6.50 -6.67 -10.52
N TYR A 20 -5.78 -6.20 -9.51
CA TYR A 20 -6.38 -5.78 -8.25
C TYR A 20 -5.61 -4.64 -7.60
N PHE A 21 -6.35 -3.76 -6.93
CA PHE A 21 -5.82 -2.82 -5.96
C PHE A 21 -5.62 -3.53 -4.63
N LEU A 22 -4.55 -3.19 -3.93
CA LEU A 22 -4.24 -3.75 -2.62
C LEU A 22 -4.24 -2.63 -1.57
N TYR A 23 -4.93 -2.85 -0.48
CA TYR A 23 -4.83 -2.08 0.75
C TYR A 23 -4.43 -3.04 1.88
N VAL A 24 -3.47 -2.66 2.70
CA VAL A 24 -3.05 -3.44 3.87
C VAL A 24 -2.84 -2.54 5.07
N SER A 25 -3.63 -2.74 6.13
CA SER A 25 -3.47 -2.05 7.40
C SER A 25 -4.28 -2.74 8.50
N ARG A 26 -4.10 -2.33 9.77
CA ARG A 26 -5.08 -2.63 10.81
C ARG A 26 -6.41 -1.97 10.45
N MET A 27 -7.50 -2.69 10.70
CA MET A 27 -8.86 -2.20 10.39
C MET A 27 -9.35 -1.26 11.50
N GLU A 28 -8.72 -0.09 11.59
CA GLU A 28 -9.02 1.00 12.53
C GLU A 28 -9.47 2.26 11.79
N PRO A 29 -10.27 3.13 12.41
CA PRO A 29 -10.81 4.33 11.74
C PRO A 29 -9.73 5.23 11.13
N GLU A 30 -8.61 5.45 11.80
CA GLU A 30 -7.48 6.26 11.35
C GLU A 30 -6.75 5.68 10.12
N ASN A 31 -6.94 4.40 9.85
CA ASN A 31 -6.37 3.74 8.68
C ASN A 31 -7.29 3.80 7.46
N ARG A 32 -8.52 4.31 7.62
CA ARG A 32 -9.44 4.66 6.52
C ARG A 32 -9.85 3.52 5.58
N ALA A 33 -9.85 2.25 6.03
CA ALA A 33 -10.27 1.11 5.21
C ALA A 33 -11.70 1.29 4.65
N LEU A 34 -12.61 1.87 5.45
CA LEU A 34 -13.99 2.15 5.03
C LEU A 34 -14.04 3.17 3.89
N GLU A 35 -13.25 4.25 3.98
CA GLU A 35 -13.14 5.26 2.91
C GLU A 35 -12.60 4.63 1.62
N VAL A 36 -11.57 3.77 1.72
CA VAL A 36 -11.01 3.06 0.57
C VAL A 36 -12.07 2.19 -0.10
N ARG A 37 -12.84 1.42 0.68
CA ARG A 37 -13.94 0.60 0.16
C ARG A 37 -14.98 1.46 -0.56
N GLN A 38 -15.50 2.48 0.12
CA GLN A 38 -16.54 3.36 -0.42
C GLN A 38 -16.08 4.10 -1.69
N ALA A 39 -14.84 4.58 -1.72
CA ALA A 39 -14.28 5.21 -2.91
C ALA A 39 -14.21 4.23 -4.08
N PHE A 40 -13.75 3.00 -3.84
CA PHE A 40 -13.63 1.97 -4.88
C PHE A 40 -14.99 1.57 -5.46
N GLU A 41 -16.03 1.44 -4.64
CA GLU A 41 -17.39 1.12 -5.07
C GLU A 41 -17.95 2.09 -6.11
N THR A 42 -17.49 3.35 -6.10
CA THR A 42 -17.90 4.39 -7.06
C THR A 42 -17.12 4.35 -8.38
N VAL A 43 -16.14 3.48 -8.51
CA VAL A 43 -15.30 3.40 -9.72
C VAL A 43 -15.77 2.24 -10.59
N ASP A 44 -16.07 2.54 -11.84
CA ASP A 44 -16.36 1.51 -12.84
C ASP A 44 -15.03 0.90 -13.34
N THR A 45 -14.76 -0.34 -12.96
CA THR A 45 -13.55 -1.07 -13.34
C THR A 45 -13.77 -2.57 -13.18
N PRO A 46 -13.20 -3.41 -14.05
CA PRO A 46 -13.20 -4.86 -13.86
C PRO A 46 -12.16 -5.35 -12.84
N LEU A 47 -11.31 -4.46 -12.32
CA LEU A 47 -10.31 -4.82 -11.32
C LEU A 47 -10.99 -5.08 -9.97
N LYS A 48 -10.33 -5.88 -9.13
CA LYS A 48 -10.76 -6.13 -7.75
C LYS A 48 -10.06 -5.20 -6.76
N LEU A 49 -10.60 -5.12 -5.55
CA LEU A 49 -9.97 -4.51 -4.40
C LEU A 49 -9.77 -5.58 -3.32
N ALA A 50 -8.54 -5.77 -2.89
CA ALA A 50 -8.20 -6.59 -1.72
C ALA A 50 -7.96 -5.68 -0.52
N LEU A 51 -8.86 -5.73 0.48
CA LEU A 51 -8.71 -5.06 1.78
C LEU A 51 -8.20 -6.07 2.79
N VAL A 52 -6.90 -6.03 3.06
CA VAL A 52 -6.20 -6.99 3.91
C VAL A 52 -5.89 -6.37 5.25
N GLY A 53 -6.29 -7.03 6.32
CA GLY A 53 -6.03 -6.61 7.67
C GLY A 53 -7.11 -7.03 8.64
N ASP A 54 -6.87 -6.77 9.92
CA ASP A 54 -7.79 -7.03 11.01
C ASP A 54 -7.49 -6.09 12.18
N ALA A 55 -8.43 -5.96 13.11
CA ALA A 55 -8.28 -5.33 14.41
C ALA A 55 -9.31 -5.98 15.36
N PRO A 56 -8.96 -7.04 16.07
CA PRO A 56 -9.92 -7.87 16.84
C PRO A 56 -10.74 -7.10 17.87
N TYR A 57 -10.34 -5.90 18.23
CA TYR A 57 -11.03 -4.99 19.15
C TYR A 57 -11.92 -3.96 18.44
N ALA A 58 -11.81 -3.78 17.12
CA ALA A 58 -12.55 -2.78 16.35
C ALA A 58 -13.79 -3.39 15.64
N HIS A 59 -14.57 -4.20 16.35
CA HIS A 59 -15.66 -5.00 15.78
C HIS A 59 -16.70 -4.20 14.98
N GLU A 60 -17.08 -3.01 15.48
CA GLU A 60 -18.08 -2.18 14.79
C GLU A 60 -17.52 -1.61 13.50
N TYR A 61 -16.30 -1.10 13.52
CA TYR A 61 -15.66 -0.57 12.33
C TYR A 61 -15.46 -1.66 11.26
N ILE A 62 -14.98 -2.85 11.64
CA ILE A 62 -14.81 -3.99 10.74
C ILE A 62 -16.15 -4.41 10.13
N ARG A 63 -17.24 -4.39 10.92
CA ARG A 63 -18.57 -4.68 10.40
C ARG A 63 -18.95 -3.67 9.32
N CYS A 64 -18.72 -2.38 9.56
CA CYS A 64 -18.95 -1.34 8.55
C CYS A 64 -18.09 -1.56 7.29
N VAL A 65 -16.80 -1.92 7.44
CA VAL A 65 -15.92 -2.20 6.30
C VAL A 65 -16.41 -3.40 5.50
N ARG A 66 -16.92 -4.44 6.16
CA ARG A 66 -17.43 -5.67 5.53
C ARG A 66 -18.83 -5.54 4.96
N ASP A 67 -19.58 -4.50 5.31
CA ASP A 67 -20.94 -4.27 4.81
C ASP A 67 -20.90 -3.73 3.37
N THR A 68 -20.62 -4.63 2.45
CA THR A 68 -20.58 -4.37 1.01
C THR A 68 -21.21 -5.51 0.23
N ARG A 69 -21.87 -5.20 -0.88
CA ARG A 69 -22.40 -6.17 -1.86
C ARG A 69 -21.60 -6.18 -3.16
N ASP A 70 -20.52 -5.40 -3.24
CA ASP A 70 -19.70 -5.34 -4.43
C ASP A 70 -18.84 -6.61 -4.55
N PRO A 71 -19.09 -7.46 -5.57
CA PRO A 71 -18.38 -8.74 -5.72
C PRO A 71 -16.90 -8.57 -6.07
N ARG A 72 -16.46 -7.35 -6.41
CA ARG A 72 -15.07 -7.03 -6.70
C ARG A 72 -14.23 -6.85 -5.44
N ILE A 73 -14.85 -6.72 -4.25
CA ILE A 73 -14.17 -6.43 -3.00
C ILE A 73 -13.93 -7.72 -2.23
N VAL A 74 -12.67 -8.00 -1.90
CA VAL A 74 -12.23 -9.18 -1.17
C VAL A 74 -11.65 -8.73 0.18
N ILE A 75 -12.20 -9.24 1.29
CA ILE A 75 -11.80 -8.87 2.66
C ILE A 75 -11.43 -10.15 3.43
N PRO A 76 -10.22 -10.68 3.22
CA PRO A 76 -9.82 -11.99 3.75
C PRO A 76 -9.45 -11.99 5.24
N GLY A 77 -9.33 -10.81 5.86
CA GLY A 77 -8.73 -10.65 7.18
C GLY A 77 -7.22 -10.37 7.08
N ALA A 78 -6.49 -10.61 8.18
CA ALA A 78 -5.05 -10.39 8.22
C ALA A 78 -4.27 -11.48 7.49
N ILE A 79 -3.32 -11.10 6.65
CA ILE A 79 -2.40 -12.00 5.93
C ILE A 79 -0.98 -11.52 6.16
N TYR A 80 -0.10 -12.42 6.56
CA TYR A 80 1.30 -12.15 6.90
C TYR A 80 2.28 -12.98 6.08
N GLY A 81 3.57 -12.71 6.24
CA GLY A 81 4.65 -13.53 5.73
C GLY A 81 4.68 -13.62 4.19
N ALA A 82 4.70 -14.84 3.66
CA ALA A 82 4.79 -15.08 2.22
C ALA A 82 3.56 -14.53 1.48
N GLY A 83 2.36 -14.78 1.99
CA GLY A 83 1.12 -14.34 1.35
C GLY A 83 1.01 -12.81 1.24
N TYR A 84 1.46 -12.07 2.27
CA TYR A 84 1.54 -10.61 2.20
C TYR A 84 2.52 -10.16 1.10
N ARG A 85 3.67 -10.82 1.00
CA ARG A 85 4.64 -10.50 -0.05
C ARG A 85 4.09 -10.79 -1.45
N GLU A 86 3.40 -11.91 -1.62
CA GLU A 86 2.73 -12.25 -2.88
C GLU A 86 1.71 -11.20 -3.29
N LEU A 87 0.81 -10.84 -2.38
CA LEU A 87 -0.19 -9.80 -2.64
C LEU A 87 0.45 -8.46 -3.06
N GLY A 88 1.49 -8.02 -2.34
CA GLY A 88 2.18 -6.76 -2.66
C GLY A 88 2.96 -6.79 -3.97
N SER A 89 3.50 -7.96 -4.37
CA SER A 89 4.30 -8.09 -5.60
C SER A 89 3.47 -8.19 -6.87
N HIS A 90 2.20 -8.56 -6.76
CA HIS A 90 1.33 -8.81 -7.91
C HIS A 90 0.13 -7.85 -8.03
N CYS A 91 0.01 -6.86 -7.13
CA CYS A 91 -1.08 -5.89 -7.24
C CYS A 91 -0.89 -4.95 -8.46
N PHE A 92 -1.99 -4.45 -8.99
CA PHE A 92 -1.99 -3.37 -9.98
C PHE A 92 -1.47 -2.08 -9.35
N ALA A 93 -2.02 -1.70 -8.18
CA ALA A 93 -1.58 -0.57 -7.39
C ALA A 93 -1.84 -0.82 -5.90
N TYR A 94 -1.04 -0.18 -5.05
CA TYR A 94 -1.18 -0.21 -3.60
C TYR A 94 -1.79 1.10 -3.11
N ILE A 95 -2.80 1.02 -2.24
CA ILE A 95 -3.45 2.18 -1.63
C ILE A 95 -3.01 2.27 -0.16
N HIS A 96 -2.42 3.40 0.22
CA HIS A 96 -2.05 3.73 1.58
C HIS A 96 -2.88 4.89 2.10
N ALA A 97 -3.88 4.61 2.93
CA ALA A 97 -4.85 5.61 3.38
C ALA A 97 -4.68 6.04 4.85
N THR A 98 -3.68 5.52 5.54
CA THR A 98 -3.40 5.84 6.95
C THR A 98 -3.10 7.31 7.15
N GLU A 99 -3.77 7.93 8.12
CA GLU A 99 -3.62 9.36 8.44
C GLU A 99 -2.71 9.62 9.64
N VAL A 100 -2.60 8.69 10.57
CA VAL A 100 -1.88 8.88 11.82
C VAL A 100 -0.70 7.94 11.94
N GLY A 101 0.46 8.49 12.21
CA GLY A 101 1.70 7.73 12.42
C GLY A 101 2.92 8.50 11.91
N GLY A 102 4.08 7.89 12.05
CA GLY A 102 5.34 8.38 11.52
C GLY A 102 5.68 7.72 10.18
N THR A 103 6.88 7.14 10.10
CA THR A 103 7.28 6.34 8.95
C THR A 103 6.44 5.06 8.85
N HIS A 104 5.74 4.88 7.73
CA HIS A 104 4.85 3.74 7.52
C HIS A 104 5.56 2.59 6.78
N PRO A 105 5.96 1.48 7.46
CA PRO A 105 6.65 0.36 6.83
C PRO A 105 5.91 -0.22 5.63
N ALA A 106 4.59 -0.35 5.72
CA ALA A 106 3.78 -0.91 4.63
C ALA A 106 3.85 -0.11 3.33
N LEU A 107 3.93 1.24 3.42
CA LEU A 107 4.13 2.11 2.25
C LEU A 107 5.53 1.90 1.66
N ILE A 108 6.57 1.91 2.50
CA ILE A 108 7.96 1.67 2.08
C ILE A 108 8.11 0.31 1.42
N GLU A 109 7.52 -0.72 2.01
CA GLU A 109 7.57 -2.08 1.46
C GLU A 109 6.84 -2.20 0.12
N ALA A 110 5.69 -1.54 -0.05
CA ALA A 110 4.99 -1.49 -1.32
C ALA A 110 5.84 -0.80 -2.40
N MET A 111 6.46 0.33 -2.06
CA MET A 111 7.40 1.04 -2.93
C MET A 111 8.59 0.15 -3.29
N GLY A 112 9.20 -0.50 -2.32
CA GLY A 112 10.36 -1.38 -2.51
C GLY A 112 10.06 -2.61 -3.38
N ARG A 113 8.81 -3.07 -3.40
CA ARG A 113 8.34 -4.14 -4.31
C ARG A 113 7.98 -3.66 -5.70
N GLY A 114 8.06 -2.36 -5.96
CA GLY A 114 7.72 -1.78 -7.26
C GLY A 114 6.21 -1.66 -7.50
N ALA A 115 5.41 -1.57 -6.45
CA ALA A 115 4.00 -1.26 -6.61
C ALA A 115 3.81 0.21 -7.06
N LEU A 116 2.81 0.45 -7.90
CA LEU A 116 2.30 1.79 -8.11
C LEU A 116 1.56 2.21 -6.84
N VAL A 117 1.98 3.29 -6.17
CA VAL A 117 1.40 3.68 -4.88
C VAL A 117 0.50 4.91 -5.00
N LEU A 118 -0.71 4.79 -4.41
CA LEU A 118 -1.60 5.90 -4.11
C LEU A 118 -1.54 6.11 -2.60
N TYR A 119 -1.28 7.32 -2.12
CA TYR A 119 -1.13 7.55 -0.70
C TYR A 119 -1.89 8.79 -0.22
N ARG A 120 -2.47 8.68 0.99
CA ARG A 120 -3.07 9.82 1.68
C ARG A 120 -2.02 10.90 1.86
N ASN A 121 -2.32 12.13 1.44
CA ASN A 121 -1.37 13.24 1.46
C ASN A 121 -1.23 13.83 2.88
N THR A 122 -0.60 13.06 3.77
CA THR A 122 -0.10 13.58 5.04
C THR A 122 1.37 13.97 4.91
N PRO A 123 1.91 14.86 5.77
CA PRO A 123 3.34 15.20 5.74
C PRO A 123 4.25 13.98 5.78
N GLU A 124 3.93 12.98 6.61
CA GLU A 124 4.72 11.76 6.79
C GLU A 124 4.69 10.87 5.55
N ASN A 125 3.51 10.66 4.97
CA ASN A 125 3.37 9.86 3.74
C ASN A 125 4.04 10.57 2.55
N ALA A 126 3.90 11.89 2.47
CA ALA A 126 4.53 12.70 1.43
C ALA A 126 6.06 12.67 1.54
N GLU A 127 6.62 12.70 2.76
CA GLU A 127 8.06 12.54 3.00
C GLU A 127 8.55 11.16 2.55
N VAL A 128 7.81 10.10 2.91
CA VAL A 128 8.17 8.74 2.50
C VAL A 128 8.15 8.62 0.99
N ALA A 129 7.07 8.99 0.35
CA ALA A 129 6.89 8.84 -1.09
C ALA A 129 7.78 9.80 -1.91
N ALA A 130 8.02 11.01 -1.42
CA ALA A 130 8.85 12.04 -2.06
C ALA A 130 8.56 12.22 -3.56
N GLY A 131 7.29 12.23 -3.94
CA GLY A 131 6.84 12.35 -5.33
C GLY A 131 6.88 11.06 -6.14
N ALA A 132 7.32 9.95 -5.57
CA ALA A 132 7.36 8.64 -6.25
C ALA A 132 6.04 7.86 -6.19
N GLY A 133 4.92 8.55 -6.02
CA GLY A 133 3.58 7.99 -5.97
C GLY A 133 2.54 9.07 -6.26
N ILE A 134 1.28 8.72 -6.15
CA ILE A 134 0.14 9.59 -6.43
C ILE A 134 -0.54 9.97 -5.12
N PRO A 135 -0.43 11.24 -4.68
CA PRO A 135 -1.11 11.70 -3.47
C PRO A 135 -2.62 11.86 -3.71
N PHE A 136 -3.39 11.66 -2.64
CA PHE A 136 -4.82 12.00 -2.62
C PHE A 136 -5.21 12.67 -1.30
N GLU A 137 -6.12 13.63 -1.41
CA GLU A 137 -6.77 14.29 -0.27
C GLU A 137 -8.06 13.53 0.13
N PRO A 138 -8.65 13.85 1.31
CA PRO A 138 -9.97 13.35 1.67
C PRO A 138 -11.00 13.51 0.54
N GLY A 139 -11.66 12.40 0.17
CA GLY A 139 -12.67 12.39 -0.90
C GLY A 139 -12.13 12.30 -2.33
N GLU A 140 -10.81 12.39 -2.55
CA GLU A 140 -10.23 12.32 -3.90
C GLU A 140 -9.88 10.90 -4.38
N LEU A 141 -9.87 9.90 -3.50
CA LEU A 141 -9.35 8.58 -3.82
C LEU A 141 -9.99 7.96 -5.07
N ALA A 142 -11.31 8.08 -5.23
CA ALA A 142 -11.99 7.56 -6.43
C ALA A 142 -11.48 8.22 -7.72
N ALA A 143 -11.22 9.51 -7.71
CA ALA A 143 -10.65 10.22 -8.87
C ALA A 143 -9.22 9.75 -9.16
N LYS A 144 -8.41 9.50 -8.12
CA LYS A 144 -7.04 9.00 -8.31
C LYS A 144 -7.01 7.54 -8.78
N ILE A 145 -7.98 6.72 -8.35
CA ILE A 145 -8.14 5.35 -8.90
C ILE A 145 -8.44 5.43 -10.39
N ARG A 146 -9.38 6.28 -10.84
CA ARG A 146 -9.66 6.48 -12.27
C ARG A 146 -8.43 6.97 -13.02
N LEU A 147 -7.71 7.95 -12.47
CA LEU A 147 -6.47 8.46 -13.05
C LEU A 147 -5.47 7.34 -13.35
N VAL A 148 -5.18 6.46 -12.38
CA VAL A 148 -4.19 5.40 -12.60
C VAL A 148 -4.66 4.32 -13.57
N LEU A 149 -5.96 4.10 -13.69
CA LEU A 149 -6.54 3.20 -14.69
C LEU A 149 -6.35 3.74 -16.11
N GLU A 150 -6.41 5.06 -16.30
CA GLU A 150 -6.25 5.75 -17.59
C GLU A 150 -4.78 6.02 -17.96
N MET A 151 -3.86 5.94 -17.00
CA MET A 151 -2.43 6.18 -17.27
C MET A 151 -1.85 5.16 -18.24
N SER A 152 -0.92 5.60 -19.10
CA SER A 152 -0.14 4.69 -19.94
C SER A 152 0.77 3.78 -19.10
N GLU A 153 1.11 2.59 -19.62
CA GLU A 153 2.02 1.68 -18.90
C GLU A 153 3.39 2.30 -18.69
N GLU A 154 3.89 3.12 -19.63
CA GLU A 154 5.17 3.82 -19.48
C GLU A 154 5.12 4.81 -18.32
N ALA A 155 4.00 5.52 -18.12
CA ALA A 155 3.84 6.45 -17.01
C ALA A 155 3.79 5.70 -15.67
N ARG A 156 3.04 4.59 -15.60
CA ARG A 156 3.02 3.72 -14.42
C ARG A 156 4.37 3.10 -14.12
N ALA A 157 5.07 2.62 -15.14
CA ALA A 157 6.42 2.03 -14.99
C ALA A 157 7.44 3.04 -14.46
N ARG A 158 7.38 4.30 -14.91
CA ARG A 158 8.24 5.37 -14.35
C ARG A 158 7.99 5.59 -12.86
N LEU A 159 6.73 5.67 -12.43
CA LEU A 159 6.41 5.84 -11.02
C LEU A 159 6.85 4.64 -10.17
N ARG A 160 6.64 3.41 -10.64
CA ARG A 160 7.12 2.19 -9.98
C ARG A 160 8.65 2.19 -9.82
N ALA A 161 9.37 2.55 -10.87
CA ALA A 161 10.83 2.62 -10.83
C ALA A 161 11.32 3.70 -9.85
N SER A 162 10.68 4.88 -9.85
CA SER A 162 10.98 5.96 -8.90
C SER A 162 10.70 5.53 -7.45
N ALA A 163 9.59 4.83 -7.19
CA ALA A 163 9.26 4.31 -5.87
C ALA A 163 10.30 3.29 -5.37
N MET A 164 10.71 2.35 -6.23
CA MET A 164 11.76 1.39 -5.89
C MET A 164 13.10 2.05 -5.59
N ALA A 165 13.51 3.03 -6.41
CA ALA A 165 14.74 3.78 -6.19
C ALA A 165 14.69 4.51 -4.84
N ARG A 166 13.63 5.25 -4.57
CA ARG A 166 13.42 5.97 -3.30
C ARG A 166 13.49 5.03 -2.09
N ALA A 167 12.79 3.89 -2.14
CA ALA A 167 12.80 2.92 -1.05
C ALA A 167 14.21 2.35 -0.79
N ARG A 168 14.95 2.04 -1.85
CA ARG A 168 16.32 1.53 -1.75
C ARG A 168 17.29 2.57 -1.21
N GLU A 169 17.23 3.79 -1.72
CA GLU A 169 18.19 4.85 -1.39
C GLU A 169 17.99 5.40 0.03
N ARG A 170 16.77 5.40 0.52
CA ARG A 170 16.47 6.06 1.80
C ARG A 170 16.13 5.10 2.93
N TYR A 171 15.57 3.94 2.62
CA TYR A 171 14.97 3.02 3.60
C TYR A 171 15.54 1.60 3.55
N SER A 172 16.64 1.35 2.82
CA SER A 172 17.34 0.07 2.92
C SER A 172 17.95 -0.10 4.32
N TRP A 173 18.05 -1.33 4.77
CA TRP A 173 18.67 -1.64 6.06
C TRP A 173 20.11 -1.13 6.15
N ASP A 174 20.87 -1.21 5.06
CA ASP A 174 22.24 -0.70 5.01
C ASP A 174 22.29 0.80 5.33
N VAL A 175 21.49 1.60 4.62
CA VAL A 175 21.42 3.07 4.84
C VAL A 175 20.96 3.40 6.26
N VAL A 176 19.97 2.69 6.79
CA VAL A 176 19.47 2.91 8.15
C VAL A 176 20.54 2.53 9.17
N THR A 177 21.21 1.40 9.00
CA THR A 177 22.26 0.94 9.92
C THR A 177 23.45 1.91 9.92
N ASP A 178 23.93 2.33 8.76
CA ASP A 178 25.02 3.29 8.63
C ASP A 178 24.69 4.63 9.35
N ALA A 179 23.44 5.09 9.22
CA ALA A 179 22.99 6.30 9.91
C ALA A 179 22.99 6.13 11.44
N TYR A 180 22.56 4.99 11.94
CA TYR A 180 22.62 4.68 13.38
C TYR A 180 24.06 4.55 13.88
N GLU A 181 24.95 3.88 13.17
CA GLU A 181 26.37 3.77 13.52
C GLU A 181 27.05 5.14 13.59
N ALA A 182 26.79 6.00 12.60
CA ALA A 182 27.32 7.36 12.58
C ALA A 182 26.83 8.17 13.80
N LEU A 183 25.55 8.09 14.13
CA LEU A 183 24.96 8.76 15.29
C LEU A 183 25.60 8.28 16.60
N LEU A 184 25.64 6.99 16.82
CA LEU A 184 26.19 6.39 18.07
C LEU A 184 27.69 6.69 18.23
N SER A 185 28.45 6.59 17.13
CA SER A 185 29.88 6.93 17.12
C SER A 185 30.13 8.41 17.46
N GLY A 186 29.25 9.30 17.00
CA GLY A 186 29.29 10.71 17.34
C GLY A 186 28.98 11.02 18.80
N MET A 187 28.10 10.23 19.43
CA MET A 187 27.75 10.35 20.85
C MET A 187 28.85 9.80 21.77
N ALA A 188 29.51 8.71 21.39
CA ALA A 188 30.57 8.07 22.19
C ALA A 188 31.87 8.92 22.26
N LYS A 189 32.04 9.90 21.37
CA LYS A 189 33.21 10.81 21.35
C LYS A 189 33.03 12.10 22.17
N ARG A 190 31.89 12.27 22.79
CA ARG A 190 31.58 13.38 23.70
C ARG A 190 31.67 12.93 25.16
#